data_0f55bf7ed647ca05c455ef2c8e087151
#
_entry.id   0f55bf7ed647ca05c455ef2c8e087151
#
_cell.length_a   1.000
_cell.length_b   1.000
_cell.length_c   1.000
_cell.angle_alpha   90.00
_cell.angle_beta   90.00
_cell.angle_gamma   90.00
#
_symmetry.space_group_name_H-M   'P 1'
#
loop_
_entity.id
_entity.type
_entity.pdbx_description
1 polymer ?
#
loop_
_entity_poly.entity_id
_entity_poly.type
_entity_poly.pdbx_seq_one_letter_code
_entity_poly.pdbx_strand_id
1 'polypeptide(L)'
;MYLNENYNPYSESAESETPVQNGAKVKKQKTHKKGHFKKFIAWICTAVLLGGFAGAAFYGVYYAGSKVIPVKQNKTTISSTANNGNNSSGTQVSSTDTKKEIKATVMDVSELVDSVITSVVAISGEVTSYNYGFFGGEQQKSAVSGSGIIIGVNDDEVIFVTNAHVIDGVDEGTIKVKLYDGTELSAYVKGSKTAYDLAVIAVKKSDVPSDAVYSVATLGDSTKIKVGESAIVVGNAMGTGISVTTGIVSALNKTITVSNTEYKDLIQTDAAINPGNSGGALFNAEGEVMGISSVKLSTTSVEGMGYAISVSSVKEVIEELSLMTARKKYSEDERGYLGITGVTISSQISKEYGYPEGVLVRSVADNSGADNAGIVKNDIIKSVDGESVETFDSLREMMSYYKVGEDVEVVYCRLNDKGEYDEKTVTVTLTAKS
;
A
#
# COMPACT_ATOMS: atom_id res chain seq x y z
N MET A 1 -13.17 -21.78 -36.96
CA MET A 1 -12.05 -21.08 -37.61
C MET A 1 -10.86 -21.20 -36.65
N TYR A 2 -9.80 -21.84 -37.10
CA TYR A 2 -8.72 -22.41 -36.28
C TYR A 2 -7.93 -21.34 -35.54
N LEU A 3 -7.74 -21.53 -34.21
CA LEU A 3 -6.75 -20.81 -33.42
C LEU A 3 -5.46 -21.63 -33.40
N ASN A 4 -4.39 -20.98 -33.79
CA ASN A 4 -3.04 -21.51 -33.88
C ASN A 4 -2.38 -21.45 -32.48
N GLU A 5 -2.07 -22.61 -31.92
CA GLU A 5 -1.21 -22.76 -30.74
C GLU A 5 0.25 -22.62 -31.15
N ASN A 6 1.03 -21.91 -30.33
CA ASN A 6 2.48 -21.92 -30.16
C ASN A 6 3.11 -20.51 -30.20
N TYR A 7 3.20 -19.93 -29.02
CA TYR A 7 4.29 -19.00 -28.73
C TYR A 7 4.77 -19.21 -27.28
N ASN A 8 5.98 -19.80 -27.16
CA ASN A 8 6.68 -19.97 -25.89
C ASN A 8 8.03 -19.24 -25.96
N PRO A 9 8.29 -18.19 -25.16
CA PRO A 9 9.50 -17.37 -25.28
C PRO A 9 10.63 -17.70 -24.28
N TYR A 10 10.67 -18.89 -23.66
CA TYR A 10 11.79 -19.26 -22.78
C TYR A 10 12.29 -20.66 -23.06
N SER A 11 13.34 -20.74 -23.91
CA SER A 11 14.24 -21.89 -23.96
C SER A 11 15.65 -21.42 -24.25
N GLU A 12 16.46 -21.24 -23.23
CA GLU A 12 17.90 -21.28 -23.33
C GLU A 12 18.39 -22.54 -22.59
N SER A 13 19.00 -23.40 -23.37
CA SER A 13 19.46 -24.73 -23.03
C SER A 13 20.84 -24.72 -22.41
N ALA A 14 20.99 -25.44 -21.30
CA ALA A 14 22.29 -25.84 -20.77
C ALA A 14 22.83 -27.06 -21.56
N GLU A 15 24.04 -26.95 -22.06
CA GLU A 15 24.80 -28.04 -22.64
C GLU A 15 25.39 -28.97 -21.57
N SER A 16 25.20 -30.27 -21.72
CA SER A 16 25.92 -31.31 -21.00
C SER A 16 26.88 -32.02 -21.93
N GLU A 17 28.14 -32.05 -21.55
CA GLU A 17 29.23 -32.79 -22.19
C GLU A 17 29.11 -34.31 -21.99
N THR A 18 29.40 -35.10 -23.02
CA THR A 18 30.07 -36.40 -22.88
C THR A 18 30.87 -36.74 -24.13
N PRO A 19 31.98 -37.49 -24.02
CA PRO A 19 33.02 -37.58 -25.04
C PRO A 19 32.93 -38.86 -25.87
N VAL A 20 33.24 -38.78 -27.17
CA VAL A 20 33.66 -39.97 -27.98
C VAL A 20 34.84 -39.59 -28.87
N GLN A 21 35.93 -40.38 -28.72
CA GLN A 21 37.08 -40.41 -29.58
C GLN A 21 36.73 -40.88 -31.00
N ASN A 22 37.28 -40.26 -32.04
CA ASN A 22 38.17 -40.94 -32.99
C ASN A 22 38.69 -39.98 -34.07
N GLY A 23 39.91 -40.15 -34.44
CA GLY A 23 40.74 -39.23 -35.16
C GLY A 23 40.45 -39.10 -36.65
N ALA A 24 40.71 -37.90 -37.15
CA ALA A 24 41.18 -37.68 -38.55
C ALA A 24 41.93 -36.32 -38.57
N LYS A 25 43.16 -36.37 -39.12
CA LYS A 25 44.04 -35.23 -39.32
C LYS A 25 43.41 -34.22 -40.30
N VAL A 26 43.15 -33.02 -39.89
CA VAL A 26 42.80 -31.91 -40.78
C VAL A 26 43.82 -30.76 -40.62
N LYS A 27 44.33 -30.33 -41.78
CA LYS A 27 45.36 -29.30 -41.96
C LYS A 27 44.96 -27.97 -41.35
N LYS A 28 45.89 -27.34 -40.60
CA LYS A 28 45.78 -25.98 -40.11
C LYS A 28 45.77 -24.99 -41.28
N GLN A 29 44.67 -24.33 -41.53
CA GLN A 29 44.62 -23.08 -42.29
C GLN A 29 44.91 -21.91 -41.34
N LYS A 30 45.97 -21.16 -41.61
CA LYS A 30 46.30 -19.89 -40.95
C LYS A 30 45.37 -18.82 -41.48
N THR A 31 44.44 -18.35 -40.67
CA THR A 31 43.69 -17.13 -40.98
C THR A 31 44.36 -15.90 -40.37
N HIS A 32 44.86 -15.02 -41.25
CA HIS A 32 45.37 -13.70 -40.91
C HIS A 32 44.22 -12.78 -40.41
N LYS A 33 44.14 -12.58 -39.12
CA LYS A 33 43.35 -11.47 -38.54
C LYS A 33 44.28 -10.27 -38.19
N LYS A 34 44.69 -9.50 -39.18
CA LYS A 34 45.38 -8.22 -38.99
C LYS A 34 44.67 -7.16 -39.87
N GLY A 35 43.66 -6.52 -39.36
CA GLY A 35 43.01 -5.41 -40.11
C GLY A 35 41.96 -4.63 -39.32
N HIS A 36 41.26 -5.27 -38.42
CA HIS A 36 40.14 -4.64 -37.73
C HIS A 36 40.52 -3.70 -36.54
N PHE A 37 41.66 -4.03 -35.87
CA PHE A 37 42.08 -3.21 -34.73
C PHE A 37 42.59 -1.79 -35.13
N LYS A 38 43.30 -1.71 -36.28
CA LYS A 38 43.72 -0.40 -36.83
C LYS A 38 42.54 0.47 -37.29
N LYS A 39 41.50 -0.14 -37.86
CA LYS A 39 40.28 0.57 -38.22
C LYS A 39 39.48 1.05 -37.03
N PHE A 40 39.46 0.26 -35.95
CA PHE A 40 38.79 0.63 -34.69
C PHE A 40 39.49 1.81 -34.00
N ILE A 41 40.80 1.83 -33.90
CA ILE A 41 41.58 2.96 -33.38
C ILE A 41 41.37 4.24 -34.22
N ALA A 42 41.42 4.07 -35.57
CA ALA A 42 41.15 5.21 -36.45
C ALA A 42 39.75 5.80 -36.26
N TRP A 43 38.72 4.96 -36.00
CA TRP A 43 37.36 5.39 -35.75
C TRP A 43 37.23 6.15 -34.42
N ILE A 44 37.90 5.69 -33.36
CA ILE A 44 37.96 6.40 -32.07
C ILE A 44 38.65 7.76 -32.20
N CYS A 45 39.80 7.81 -32.90
CA CYS A 45 40.48 9.09 -33.12
C CYS A 45 39.64 10.09 -33.91
N THR A 46 38.87 9.61 -34.90
CA THR A 46 37.96 10.46 -35.67
C THR A 46 36.81 10.99 -34.79
N ALA A 47 36.24 10.15 -33.93
CA ALA A 47 35.17 10.57 -33.01
C ALA A 47 35.67 11.59 -31.98
N VAL A 48 36.87 11.45 -31.45
CA VAL A 48 37.47 12.43 -30.51
C VAL A 48 37.75 13.76 -31.20
N LEU A 49 38.27 13.72 -32.43
CA LEU A 49 38.50 14.95 -33.22
C LEU A 49 37.19 15.70 -33.57
N LEU A 50 36.17 14.95 -34.00
CA LEU A 50 34.85 15.54 -34.27
C LEU A 50 34.20 16.14 -33.02
N GLY A 51 34.28 15.41 -31.86
CA GLY A 51 33.78 15.90 -30.59
C GLY A 51 34.53 17.14 -30.10
N GLY A 52 35.86 17.20 -30.29
CA GLY A 52 36.67 18.35 -29.96
C GLY A 52 36.33 19.58 -30.80
N PHE A 53 36.13 19.42 -32.12
CA PHE A 53 35.70 20.51 -33.00
C PHE A 53 34.28 21.03 -32.68
N ALA A 54 33.34 20.10 -32.39
CA ALA A 54 32.00 20.47 -32.00
C ALA A 54 31.99 21.24 -30.66
N GLY A 55 32.80 20.80 -29.69
CA GLY A 55 32.95 21.46 -28.40
C GLY A 55 33.56 22.86 -28.52
N ALA A 56 34.61 23.01 -29.35
CA ALA A 56 35.24 24.29 -29.57
C ALA A 56 34.31 25.28 -30.32
N ALA A 57 33.54 24.80 -31.30
CA ALA A 57 32.53 25.61 -31.99
C ALA A 57 31.43 26.08 -31.04
N PHE A 58 30.93 25.19 -30.18
CA PHE A 58 29.91 25.54 -29.20
C PHE A 58 30.41 26.58 -28.18
N TYR A 59 31.66 26.38 -27.70
CA TYR A 59 32.31 27.34 -26.78
C TYR A 59 32.54 28.68 -27.43
N GLY A 60 32.94 28.71 -28.73
CA GLY A 60 33.12 29.93 -29.51
C GLY A 60 31.82 30.73 -29.69
N VAL A 61 30.71 30.05 -29.99
CA VAL A 61 29.39 30.67 -30.12
C VAL A 61 28.91 31.19 -28.76
N TYR A 62 29.10 30.43 -27.68
CA TYR A 62 28.77 30.84 -26.33
C TYR A 62 29.56 32.08 -25.88
N TYR A 63 30.88 32.08 -26.13
CA TYR A 63 31.76 33.20 -25.79
C TYR A 63 31.47 34.47 -26.60
N ALA A 64 31.17 34.32 -27.89
CA ALA A 64 30.75 35.46 -28.73
C ALA A 64 29.37 35.98 -28.32
N GLY A 65 28.41 35.09 -28.02
CA GLY A 65 27.07 35.43 -27.54
C GLY A 65 27.08 36.19 -26.22
N SER A 66 27.97 35.83 -25.31
CA SER A 66 28.10 36.49 -24.01
C SER A 66 28.65 37.93 -24.07
N LYS A 67 29.33 38.27 -25.16
CA LYS A 67 29.83 39.63 -25.39
C LYS A 67 28.88 40.54 -26.17
N VAL A 68 27.94 39.96 -26.92
CA VAL A 68 27.07 40.72 -27.82
C VAL A 68 25.68 41.02 -27.19
N ILE A 69 25.28 40.25 -26.18
CA ILE A 69 24.02 40.52 -25.47
C ILE A 69 24.39 41.02 -24.06
N PRO A 70 24.29 42.33 -23.76
CA PRO A 70 24.38 42.81 -22.41
C PRO A 70 23.13 42.33 -21.68
N VAL A 71 23.29 41.27 -20.84
CA VAL A 71 22.30 40.86 -19.91
C VAL A 71 22.09 41.99 -18.92
N LYS A 72 21.02 42.78 -19.07
CA LYS A 72 20.55 43.66 -18.01
C LYS A 72 20.29 42.82 -16.80
N GLN A 73 21.25 42.77 -15.89
CA GLN A 73 21.00 42.23 -14.55
C GLN A 73 20.00 43.17 -13.88
N ASN A 74 18.74 42.77 -13.86
CA ASN A 74 17.81 43.28 -12.86
C ASN A 74 18.34 42.86 -11.51
N LYS A 75 19.01 43.80 -10.83
CA LYS A 75 19.36 43.61 -9.41
C LYS A 75 18.06 43.44 -8.64
N THR A 76 17.65 42.20 -8.41
CA THR A 76 16.67 41.86 -7.37
C THR A 76 17.39 42.14 -6.06
N THR A 77 17.10 43.24 -5.40
CA THR A 77 17.59 43.54 -4.07
C THR A 77 16.89 42.62 -3.12
N ILE A 78 17.55 41.52 -2.70
CA ILE A 78 17.12 40.74 -1.55
C ILE A 78 17.40 41.62 -0.34
N SER A 79 16.34 42.11 0.30
CA SER A 79 16.44 42.89 1.54
C SER A 79 16.97 41.99 2.66
N SER A 80 18.27 42.00 2.89
CA SER A 80 18.83 41.55 4.17
C SER A 80 18.72 42.73 5.15
N THR A 81 17.92 42.57 6.19
CA THR A 81 17.83 43.55 7.27
C THR A 81 19.10 43.46 8.12
N ALA A 82 20.16 44.15 7.76
CA ALA A 82 21.23 44.48 8.67
C ALA A 82 21.00 45.92 9.15
N ASN A 83 20.70 46.03 10.40
CA ASN A 83 20.62 47.31 11.10
C ASN A 83 21.98 48.00 11.09
N ASN A 84 22.10 49.14 10.40
CA ASN A 84 22.99 50.21 10.85
C ASN A 84 22.56 51.57 10.29
N GLY A 85 22.48 52.54 11.16
CA GLY A 85 21.91 53.83 10.88
C GLY A 85 22.75 54.73 9.95
N ASN A 86 22.05 55.58 9.32
CA ASN A 86 22.17 57.01 8.99
C ASN A 86 21.78 57.36 7.57
N ASN A 87 20.75 58.22 7.49
CA ASN A 87 20.47 59.27 6.55
C ASN A 87 20.70 59.08 5.05
N SER A 88 19.61 59.07 4.26
CA SER A 88 19.27 60.13 3.30
C SER A 88 17.99 59.84 2.54
N SER A 89 17.18 60.84 2.45
CA SER A 89 15.98 61.12 1.61
C SER A 89 15.68 60.18 0.45
N GLY A 90 14.51 59.52 0.50
CA GLY A 90 13.85 58.87 -0.60
C GLY A 90 12.39 58.60 -0.26
N THR A 91 11.52 59.07 -1.09
CA THR A 91 10.06 59.07 -1.09
C THR A 91 9.39 57.95 -0.30
N GLN A 92 8.66 58.28 0.75
CA GLN A 92 7.82 57.37 1.50
C GLN A 92 6.64 56.88 0.66
N VAL A 93 6.60 55.60 0.40
CA VAL A 93 5.35 54.91 0.14
C VAL A 93 4.89 54.33 1.48
N SER A 94 3.83 54.91 2.03
CA SER A 94 3.19 54.47 3.25
C SER A 94 2.51 53.14 3.02
N SER A 95 3.16 52.05 3.42
CA SER A 95 2.51 50.76 3.63
C SER A 95 2.27 50.60 5.14
N THR A 96 1.03 50.73 5.54
CA THR A 96 0.55 50.28 6.85
C THR A 96 0.57 48.77 6.88
N ASP A 97 1.77 48.19 7.05
CA ASP A 97 1.92 46.77 7.35
C ASP A 97 2.10 46.60 8.88
N THR A 98 1.03 46.15 9.51
CA THR A 98 1.13 45.45 10.76
C THR A 98 1.95 44.16 10.51
N LYS A 99 3.26 44.25 10.69
CA LYS A 99 4.11 43.06 10.76
C LYS A 99 3.68 42.23 11.96
N LYS A 100 2.84 41.23 11.69
CA LYS A 100 2.61 40.15 12.65
C LYS A 100 3.94 39.40 12.70
N GLU A 101 4.63 39.50 13.86
CA GLU A 101 5.87 38.77 14.09
C GLU A 101 5.53 37.27 14.10
N ILE A 102 5.82 36.58 13.00
CA ILE A 102 5.67 35.14 12.92
C ILE A 102 6.92 34.55 13.55
N LYS A 103 6.83 34.13 14.82
CA LYS A 103 7.86 33.34 15.46
C LYS A 103 7.69 31.89 14.98
N ALA A 104 8.62 31.42 14.16
CA ALA A 104 8.78 29.99 13.93
C ALA A 104 9.35 29.40 15.23
N THR A 105 8.53 28.70 16.00
CA THR A 105 8.97 27.95 17.18
C THR A 105 9.35 26.57 16.70
N VAL A 106 10.59 26.14 16.96
CA VAL A 106 10.97 24.72 16.84
C VAL A 106 10.13 23.96 17.87
N MET A 107 9.28 23.06 17.42
CA MET A 107 8.37 22.34 18.29
C MET A 107 9.13 21.19 18.94
N ASP A 108 9.33 21.27 20.25
CA ASP A 108 9.71 20.12 21.06
C ASP A 108 8.43 19.28 21.26
N VAL A 109 8.44 18.07 20.74
CA VAL A 109 7.29 17.15 20.78
C VAL A 109 7.43 16.05 21.85
N SER A 110 8.48 16.12 22.68
CA SER A 110 8.79 15.06 23.64
C SER A 110 7.66 14.79 24.64
N GLU A 111 7.14 15.85 25.28
CA GLU A 111 6.02 15.73 26.24
C GLU A 111 4.74 15.19 25.58
N LEU A 112 4.48 15.61 24.35
CA LEU A 112 3.34 15.13 23.60
C LEU A 112 3.52 13.64 23.25
N VAL A 113 4.69 13.27 22.76
CA VAL A 113 5.02 11.87 22.43
C VAL A 113 4.87 10.99 23.67
N ASP A 114 5.39 11.39 24.83
CA ASP A 114 5.25 10.66 26.09
C ASP A 114 3.78 10.43 26.47
N SER A 115 2.90 11.35 26.12
CA SER A 115 1.47 11.25 26.41
C SER A 115 0.70 10.31 25.48
N VAL A 116 1.16 10.14 24.22
CA VAL A 116 0.43 9.38 23.19
C VAL A 116 1.08 8.05 22.81
N ILE A 117 2.38 7.85 23.10
CA ILE A 117 3.16 6.70 22.63
C ILE A 117 2.58 5.37 23.12
N THR A 118 1.96 5.34 24.30
CA THR A 118 1.33 4.16 24.88
C THR A 118 0.04 3.74 24.16
N SER A 119 -0.49 4.59 23.27
CA SER A 119 -1.66 4.29 22.44
C SER A 119 -1.32 3.62 21.11
N VAL A 120 -0.02 3.51 20.79
CA VAL A 120 0.46 2.88 19.56
C VAL A 120 1.17 1.57 19.89
N VAL A 121 0.91 0.55 19.10
CA VAL A 121 1.41 -0.80 19.32
C VAL A 121 2.17 -1.32 18.09
N ALA A 122 3.08 -2.26 18.33
CA ALA A 122 3.65 -3.05 17.26
C ALA A 122 2.75 -4.26 16.96
N ILE A 123 2.56 -4.54 15.67
CA ILE A 123 1.84 -5.73 15.20
C ILE A 123 2.84 -6.62 14.46
N SER A 124 2.79 -7.91 14.71
CA SER A 124 3.57 -8.91 13.99
C SER A 124 2.73 -10.14 13.71
N GLY A 125 3.11 -10.92 12.69
CA GLY A 125 2.47 -12.15 12.31
C GLY A 125 3.34 -12.99 11.41
N GLU A 126 2.92 -14.22 11.12
CA GLU A 126 3.59 -15.11 10.16
C GLU A 126 2.72 -15.30 8.92
N VAL A 127 3.34 -15.34 7.77
CA VAL A 127 2.70 -15.69 6.50
C VAL A 127 3.37 -16.96 5.98
N THR A 128 2.59 -18.00 5.74
CA THR A 128 3.05 -19.24 5.15
C THR A 128 2.79 -19.24 3.66
N SER A 129 3.84 -19.30 2.85
CA SER A 129 3.76 -19.43 1.40
C SER A 129 4.24 -20.80 0.93
N TYR A 130 3.58 -21.36 -0.09
CA TYR A 130 3.95 -22.63 -0.71
C TYR A 130 4.59 -22.37 -2.06
N ASN A 131 5.90 -22.64 -2.19
CA ASN A 131 6.58 -22.63 -3.47
C ASN A 131 6.50 -24.02 -4.11
N TYR A 132 5.66 -24.15 -5.14
CA TYR A 132 5.59 -25.40 -5.93
C TYR A 132 6.70 -25.40 -6.98
N GLY A 133 7.85 -25.98 -6.63
CA GLY A 133 8.91 -26.30 -7.58
C GLY A 133 8.65 -27.62 -8.33
N PHE A 134 9.36 -27.86 -9.43
CA PHE A 134 9.22 -29.07 -10.26
C PHE A 134 9.51 -30.40 -9.50
N PHE A 135 10.15 -30.34 -8.33
CA PHE A 135 10.51 -31.49 -7.47
C PHE A 135 9.78 -31.53 -6.12
N GLY A 136 8.74 -30.76 -5.92
CA GLY A 136 7.97 -30.73 -4.67
C GLY A 136 7.74 -29.30 -4.17
N GLY A 137 6.75 -29.13 -3.30
CA GLY A 137 6.46 -27.84 -2.66
C GLY A 137 7.31 -27.66 -1.41
N GLU A 138 7.98 -26.53 -1.27
CA GLU A 138 8.64 -26.11 -0.03
C GLU A 138 7.78 -25.06 0.67
N GLN A 139 7.50 -25.28 1.94
CA GLN A 139 6.78 -24.32 2.77
C GLN A 139 7.76 -23.26 3.28
N GLN A 140 7.52 -22.01 2.96
CA GLN A 140 8.32 -20.88 3.41
C GLN A 140 7.48 -20.00 4.35
N LYS A 141 7.97 -19.77 5.57
CA LYS A 141 7.41 -18.84 6.52
C LYS A 141 8.13 -17.50 6.45
N SER A 142 7.38 -16.43 6.38
CA SER A 142 7.88 -15.06 6.41
C SER A 142 7.20 -14.29 7.54
N ALA A 143 7.97 -13.51 8.29
CA ALA A 143 7.41 -12.62 9.29
C ALA A 143 6.95 -11.32 8.63
N VAL A 144 5.79 -10.83 9.05
CA VAL A 144 5.29 -9.50 8.72
C VAL A 144 5.27 -8.63 9.97
N SER A 145 5.41 -7.32 9.79
CA SER A 145 5.35 -6.36 10.90
C SER A 145 4.72 -5.05 10.45
N GLY A 146 4.02 -4.42 11.37
CA GLY A 146 3.39 -3.12 11.21
C GLY A 146 3.10 -2.49 12.57
N SER A 147 2.20 -1.55 12.56
CA SER A 147 1.73 -0.82 13.74
C SER A 147 0.22 -0.91 13.88
N GLY A 148 -0.28 -0.57 15.05
CA GLY A 148 -1.69 -0.40 15.33
C GLY A 148 -1.92 0.73 16.32
N ILE A 149 -3.16 1.21 16.37
CA ILE A 149 -3.60 2.28 17.26
C ILE A 149 -4.68 1.69 18.17
N ILE A 150 -4.56 1.86 19.47
CA ILE A 150 -5.59 1.45 20.43
C ILE A 150 -6.74 2.46 20.35
N ILE A 151 -7.89 2.02 19.85
CA ILE A 151 -9.05 2.89 19.61
C ILE A 151 -10.18 2.70 20.60
N GLY A 152 -10.15 1.63 21.39
CA GLY A 152 -11.19 1.35 22.36
C GLY A 152 -10.89 0.22 23.31
N VAL A 153 -11.58 0.20 24.42
CA VAL A 153 -11.59 -0.86 25.41
C VAL A 153 -13.02 -1.04 25.90
N ASN A 154 -13.49 -2.26 25.89
CA ASN A 154 -14.78 -2.63 26.52
C ASN A 154 -14.55 -3.72 27.60
N ASP A 155 -15.61 -4.34 28.07
CA ASP A 155 -15.52 -5.36 29.13
C ASP A 155 -14.77 -6.63 28.67
N ASP A 156 -14.83 -6.95 27.37
CA ASP A 156 -14.33 -8.21 26.81
C ASP A 156 -13.03 -8.03 26.01
N GLU A 157 -12.80 -6.83 25.42
CA GLU A 157 -11.78 -6.63 24.40
C GLU A 157 -11.03 -5.30 24.53
N VAL A 158 -9.75 -5.30 24.14
CA VAL A 158 -9.01 -4.10 23.72
C VAL A 158 -8.95 -4.11 22.20
N ILE A 159 -9.36 -3.00 21.57
CA ILE A 159 -9.62 -2.89 20.13
C ILE A 159 -8.56 -2.00 19.51
N PHE A 160 -8.03 -2.46 18.36
CA PHE A 160 -6.98 -1.77 17.62
C PHE A 160 -7.39 -1.58 16.16
N VAL A 161 -7.06 -0.42 15.59
CA VAL A 161 -7.11 -0.21 14.14
C VAL A 161 -5.70 -0.32 13.56
N THR A 162 -5.60 -0.89 12.37
CA THR A 162 -4.37 -1.01 11.58
C THR A 162 -4.70 -0.97 10.09
N ASN A 163 -3.69 -1.08 9.22
CA ASN A 163 -3.95 -1.25 7.79
C ASN A 163 -4.31 -2.71 7.44
N ALA A 164 -5.15 -2.88 6.43
CA ALA A 164 -5.51 -4.20 5.93
C ALA A 164 -4.28 -4.97 5.44
N HIS A 165 -3.37 -4.32 4.69
CA HIS A 165 -2.16 -4.97 4.18
C HIS A 165 -1.17 -5.44 5.26
N VAL A 166 -1.28 -4.95 6.50
CA VAL A 166 -0.44 -5.40 7.63
C VAL A 166 -0.82 -6.81 8.09
N ILE A 167 -2.10 -7.16 7.95
CA ILE A 167 -2.63 -8.46 8.38
C ILE A 167 -3.06 -9.35 7.21
N ASP A 168 -2.92 -8.87 5.98
CA ASP A 168 -3.29 -9.61 4.78
C ASP A 168 -2.42 -10.86 4.62
N GLY A 169 -3.07 -12.02 4.44
CA GLY A 169 -2.41 -13.31 4.32
C GLY A 169 -1.69 -13.82 5.57
N VAL A 170 -1.83 -13.15 6.73
CA VAL A 170 -1.23 -13.60 7.99
C VAL A 170 -1.94 -14.86 8.48
N ASP A 171 -1.15 -15.86 8.85
CA ASP A 171 -1.65 -17.12 9.37
C ASP A 171 -2.45 -16.88 10.66
N GLU A 172 -3.64 -17.49 10.75
CA GLU A 172 -4.51 -17.35 11.91
C GLU A 172 -3.80 -17.76 13.21
N GLY A 173 -4.06 -17.00 14.27
CA GLY A 173 -3.48 -17.24 15.59
C GLY A 173 -2.00 -16.84 15.72
N THR A 174 -1.37 -16.37 14.65
CA THR A 174 0.01 -15.86 14.70
C THR A 174 0.08 -14.35 14.92
N ILE A 175 -1.04 -13.63 14.78
CA ILE A 175 -1.06 -12.18 15.01
C ILE A 175 -0.75 -11.90 16.48
N LYS A 176 0.28 -11.10 16.70
CA LYS A 176 0.71 -10.60 18.00
C LYS A 176 0.65 -9.08 18.02
N VAL A 177 0.17 -8.56 19.12
CA VAL A 177 0.25 -7.14 19.46
C VAL A 177 1.25 -7.01 20.59
N LYS A 178 2.21 -6.11 20.43
CA LYS A 178 3.19 -5.77 21.44
C LYS A 178 2.95 -4.34 21.91
N LEU A 179 2.60 -4.20 23.18
CA LEU A 179 2.39 -2.91 23.84
C LEU A 179 3.72 -2.18 24.04
N TYR A 180 3.63 -0.89 24.41
CA TYR A 180 4.81 -0.05 24.63
C TYR A 180 5.76 -0.58 25.71
N ASP A 181 5.22 -1.18 26.78
CA ASP A 181 5.98 -1.78 27.87
C ASP A 181 6.63 -3.12 27.53
N GLY A 182 6.41 -3.63 26.30
CA GLY A 182 6.93 -4.91 25.83
C GLY A 182 6.00 -6.09 26.02
N THR A 183 4.83 -5.92 26.63
CA THR A 183 3.82 -6.99 26.81
C THR A 183 3.34 -7.46 25.44
N GLU A 184 3.43 -8.76 25.17
CA GLU A 184 2.98 -9.39 23.92
C GLU A 184 1.66 -10.13 24.14
N LEU A 185 0.67 -9.84 23.30
CA LEU A 185 -0.69 -10.37 23.38
C LEU A 185 -1.07 -11.04 22.07
N SER A 186 -1.81 -12.15 22.14
CA SER A 186 -2.38 -12.78 20.94
C SER A 186 -3.62 -12.00 20.51
N ALA A 187 -3.62 -11.55 19.25
CA ALA A 187 -4.73 -10.82 18.67
C ALA A 187 -5.49 -11.67 17.63
N TYR A 188 -6.71 -11.26 17.36
CA TYR A 188 -7.57 -11.84 16.34
C TYR A 188 -8.21 -10.70 15.52
N VAL A 189 -8.56 -11.01 14.28
CA VAL A 189 -9.18 -10.06 13.35
C VAL A 189 -10.67 -9.95 13.66
N LYS A 190 -11.17 -8.73 13.81
CA LYS A 190 -12.60 -8.44 13.88
C LYS A 190 -13.17 -8.26 12.48
N GLY A 191 -12.46 -7.54 11.61
CA GLY A 191 -12.82 -7.34 10.23
C GLY A 191 -11.77 -6.52 9.48
N SER A 192 -11.88 -6.54 8.15
CA SER A 192 -10.96 -5.84 7.25
C SER A 192 -11.71 -5.32 6.03
N LYS A 193 -11.34 -4.12 5.54
CA LYS A 193 -11.84 -3.54 4.28
C LYS A 193 -10.66 -3.08 3.43
N THR A 194 -10.29 -3.89 2.45
CA THR A 194 -9.15 -3.65 1.55
C THR A 194 -9.31 -2.41 0.70
N ALA A 195 -10.55 -2.04 0.34
CA ALA A 195 -10.86 -0.81 -0.40
C ALA A 195 -10.43 0.47 0.34
N TYR A 196 -10.35 0.42 1.67
CA TYR A 196 -9.91 1.51 2.53
C TYR A 196 -8.51 1.26 3.12
N ASP A 197 -7.91 0.10 2.85
CA ASP A 197 -6.68 -0.37 3.49
C ASP A 197 -6.77 -0.36 5.02
N LEU A 198 -7.90 -0.77 5.59
CA LEU A 198 -8.19 -0.78 7.02
C LEU A 198 -8.53 -2.16 7.54
N ALA A 199 -8.07 -2.44 8.75
CA ALA A 199 -8.48 -3.59 9.53
C ALA A 199 -8.63 -3.22 11.01
N VAL A 200 -9.54 -3.92 11.68
CA VAL A 200 -9.69 -3.87 13.13
C VAL A 200 -9.35 -5.24 13.70
N ILE A 201 -8.45 -5.24 14.67
CA ILE A 201 -8.07 -6.42 15.43
C ILE A 201 -8.36 -6.21 16.90
N ALA A 202 -8.47 -7.27 17.67
CA ALA A 202 -8.69 -7.18 19.11
C ALA A 202 -7.87 -8.22 19.89
N VAL A 203 -7.64 -7.93 21.15
CA VAL A 203 -7.15 -8.90 22.15
C VAL A 203 -8.20 -9.05 23.22
N LYS A 204 -8.32 -10.25 23.81
CA LYS A 204 -9.21 -10.45 24.94
C LYS A 204 -8.75 -9.64 26.15
N LYS A 205 -9.65 -8.91 26.76
CA LYS A 205 -9.35 -8.11 27.96
C LYS A 205 -8.81 -8.95 29.09
N SER A 206 -9.27 -10.20 29.21
CA SER A 206 -8.80 -11.17 30.20
C SER A 206 -7.32 -11.55 30.04
N ASP A 207 -6.77 -11.43 28.83
CA ASP A 207 -5.40 -11.82 28.52
C ASP A 207 -4.41 -10.65 28.74
N VAL A 208 -4.93 -9.44 29.00
CA VAL A 208 -4.13 -8.25 29.26
C VAL A 208 -3.73 -8.22 30.74
N PRO A 209 -2.43 -8.24 31.07
CA PRO A 209 -1.96 -8.14 32.45
C PRO A 209 -2.48 -6.85 33.12
N SER A 210 -2.76 -6.93 34.42
CA SER A 210 -3.30 -5.78 35.18
C SER A 210 -2.29 -4.63 35.34
N ASP A 211 -1.01 -4.90 35.14
CA ASP A 211 0.11 -3.95 35.17
C ASP A 211 0.57 -3.50 33.77
N ALA A 212 -0.08 -3.97 32.71
CA ALA A 212 0.22 -3.55 31.34
C ALA A 212 -0.01 -2.05 31.14
N VAL A 213 0.94 -1.40 30.45
CA VAL A 213 0.92 0.04 30.20
C VAL A 213 0.43 0.32 28.79
N TYR A 214 -0.79 0.85 28.68
CA TYR A 214 -1.40 1.30 27.42
C TYR A 214 -2.42 2.40 27.67
N SER A 215 -2.73 3.16 26.61
CA SER A 215 -3.78 4.18 26.62
C SER A 215 -4.63 4.08 25.34
N VAL A 216 -5.87 4.55 25.40
CA VAL A 216 -6.72 4.66 24.21
C VAL A 216 -6.43 5.98 23.53
N ALA A 217 -6.19 5.96 22.23
CA ALA A 217 -5.94 7.15 21.43
C ALA A 217 -7.22 8.00 21.30
N THR A 218 -7.06 9.31 21.30
CA THR A 218 -8.14 10.24 20.94
C THR A 218 -8.18 10.41 19.43
N LEU A 219 -9.27 10.01 18.78
CA LEU A 219 -9.47 10.24 17.35
C LEU A 219 -9.93 11.70 17.15
N GLY A 220 -9.17 12.46 16.38
CA GLY A 220 -9.44 13.86 16.09
C GLY A 220 -10.41 14.07 14.91
N ASP A 221 -10.70 15.32 14.62
CA ASP A 221 -11.47 15.71 13.45
C ASP A 221 -10.53 16.15 12.32
N SER A 222 -10.13 15.20 11.48
CA SER A 222 -9.20 15.47 10.38
C SER A 222 -9.76 16.36 9.27
N THR A 223 -11.06 16.71 9.31
CA THR A 223 -11.61 17.71 8.38
C THR A 223 -11.17 19.14 8.74
N LYS A 224 -10.67 19.34 9.94
CA LYS A 224 -10.21 20.66 10.45
C LYS A 224 -8.72 20.91 10.30
N ILE A 225 -7.94 19.84 10.02
CA ILE A 225 -6.49 19.96 9.86
C ILE A 225 -6.14 20.85 8.67
N LYS A 226 -5.02 21.59 8.77
CA LYS A 226 -4.57 22.50 7.72
C LYS A 226 -3.17 22.16 7.25
N VAL A 227 -2.92 22.48 5.99
CA VAL A 227 -1.57 22.43 5.42
C VAL A 227 -0.63 23.34 6.22
N GLY A 228 0.52 22.79 6.59
CA GLY A 228 1.52 23.46 7.42
C GLY A 228 1.39 23.20 8.92
N GLU A 229 0.33 22.53 9.39
CA GLU A 229 0.23 22.06 10.77
C GLU A 229 1.20 20.91 11.02
N SER A 230 1.56 20.69 12.28
CA SER A 230 2.48 19.62 12.70
C SER A 230 1.89 18.25 12.41
N ALA A 231 2.73 17.38 11.88
CA ALA A 231 2.43 15.98 11.63
C ALA A 231 3.44 15.12 12.40
N ILE A 232 2.99 14.39 13.40
CA ILE A 232 3.83 13.54 14.24
C ILE A 232 3.39 12.10 13.98
N VAL A 233 4.25 11.31 13.34
CA VAL A 233 3.97 9.91 13.02
C VAL A 233 4.63 9.02 14.07
N VAL A 234 3.83 8.16 14.68
CA VAL A 234 4.27 7.18 15.67
C VAL A 234 3.94 5.78 15.17
N GLY A 235 4.95 4.91 15.13
CA GLY A 235 4.78 3.54 14.68
C GLY A 235 6.02 2.68 14.92
N ASN A 236 5.95 1.40 14.60
CA ASN A 236 7.02 0.40 14.81
C ASN A 236 7.90 0.27 13.55
N ALA A 237 8.66 1.31 13.24
CA ALA A 237 9.49 1.32 12.03
C ALA A 237 10.44 0.11 12.00
N MET A 238 10.40 -0.65 10.90
CA MET A 238 11.25 -1.81 10.64
C MET A 238 11.16 -2.93 11.70
N GLY A 239 10.12 -2.97 12.53
CA GLY A 239 9.96 -3.98 13.59
C GLY A 239 10.95 -3.86 14.75
N THR A 240 11.66 -2.73 14.87
CA THR A 240 12.73 -2.54 15.87
C THR A 240 12.26 -1.88 17.17
N GLY A 241 10.98 -1.55 17.26
CA GLY A 241 10.35 -0.84 18.38
C GLY A 241 9.66 0.43 17.92
N ILE A 242 8.85 1.02 18.79
CA ILE A 242 8.13 2.26 18.48
C ILE A 242 9.12 3.37 18.19
N SER A 243 8.91 4.07 17.10
CA SER A 243 9.68 5.22 16.63
C SER A 243 8.77 6.38 16.30
N VAL A 244 9.32 7.58 16.37
CA VAL A 244 8.61 8.84 16.10
C VAL A 244 9.32 9.58 14.98
N THR A 245 8.54 10.06 14.02
CA THR A 245 9.02 10.99 13.00
C THR A 245 8.13 12.22 12.97
N THR A 246 8.71 13.38 12.70
CA THR A 246 7.99 14.66 12.68
C THR A 246 8.14 15.36 11.35
N GLY A 247 7.12 16.07 10.97
CA GLY A 247 7.06 16.90 9.78
C GLY A 247 5.84 17.80 9.84
N ILE A 248 5.30 18.13 8.69
CA ILE A 248 4.09 18.94 8.54
C ILE A 248 3.06 18.24 7.64
N VAL A 249 1.84 18.68 7.72
CA VAL A 249 0.82 18.37 6.72
C VAL A 249 1.18 19.10 5.43
N SER A 250 1.60 18.36 4.40
CA SER A 250 2.05 18.91 3.13
C SER A 250 0.90 19.18 2.15
N ALA A 251 -0.14 18.34 2.18
CA ALA A 251 -1.35 18.50 1.38
C ALA A 251 -2.50 17.68 1.97
N LEU A 252 -3.74 18.01 1.56
CA LEU A 252 -4.98 17.36 1.97
C LEU A 252 -5.78 16.87 0.76
N ASN A 253 -6.76 16.00 1.03
CA ASN A 253 -7.70 15.48 0.03
C ASN A 253 -6.98 14.88 -1.20
N LYS A 254 -5.87 14.17 -0.95
CA LYS A 254 -5.14 13.49 -2.01
C LYS A 254 -5.84 12.20 -2.39
N THR A 255 -5.80 11.92 -3.69
CA THR A 255 -6.23 10.64 -4.25
C THR A 255 -5.04 9.95 -4.87
N ILE A 256 -4.83 8.67 -4.53
CA ILE A 256 -3.75 7.85 -5.05
C ILE A 256 -4.34 6.52 -5.53
N THR A 257 -3.89 6.08 -6.70
CA THR A 257 -4.27 4.77 -7.25
C THR A 257 -3.10 3.79 -7.07
N VAL A 258 -3.34 2.71 -6.35
CA VAL A 258 -2.38 1.61 -6.16
C VAL A 258 -3.06 0.32 -6.59
N SER A 259 -2.43 -0.43 -7.51
CA SER A 259 -2.95 -1.72 -8.01
C SER A 259 -4.43 -1.66 -8.43
N ASN A 260 -4.83 -0.60 -9.13
CA ASN A 260 -6.20 -0.30 -9.58
C ASN A 260 -7.22 0.06 -8.48
N THR A 261 -6.82 0.15 -7.23
CA THR A 261 -7.65 0.67 -6.13
C THR A 261 -7.37 2.15 -5.93
N GLU A 262 -8.41 2.95 -5.87
CA GLU A 262 -8.33 4.40 -5.68
C GLU A 262 -8.58 4.73 -4.20
N TYR A 263 -7.55 5.26 -3.53
CA TYR A 263 -7.60 5.71 -2.14
C TYR A 263 -7.78 7.22 -2.11
N LYS A 264 -8.84 7.69 -1.46
CA LYS A 264 -9.26 9.10 -1.43
C LYS A 264 -9.05 9.74 -0.07
N ASP A 265 -9.18 11.07 -0.03
CA ASP A 265 -9.15 11.89 1.19
C ASP A 265 -7.90 11.67 2.05
N LEU A 266 -6.76 11.41 1.39
CA LEU A 266 -5.51 11.17 2.07
C LEU A 266 -4.86 12.48 2.55
N ILE A 267 -4.20 12.40 3.71
CA ILE A 267 -3.32 13.43 4.25
C ILE A 267 -1.91 13.14 3.75
N GLN A 268 -1.29 14.10 3.06
CA GLN A 268 0.12 14.02 2.67
C GLN A 268 0.98 14.72 3.72
N THR A 269 2.12 14.11 4.08
CA THR A 269 3.09 14.65 5.04
C THR A 269 4.53 14.42 4.53
N ASP A 270 5.46 15.25 4.98
CA ASP A 270 6.90 15.06 4.82
C ASP A 270 7.53 14.35 6.04
N ALA A 271 6.75 14.06 7.09
CA ALA A 271 7.18 13.15 8.14
C ALA A 271 7.50 11.78 7.52
N ALA A 272 8.62 11.18 7.90
CA ALA A 272 9.07 9.93 7.29
C ALA A 272 8.11 8.77 7.63
N ILE A 273 7.47 8.22 6.60
CA ILE A 273 6.65 6.99 6.67
C ILE A 273 7.45 5.88 5.99
N ASN A 274 7.90 4.91 6.78
CA ASN A 274 8.74 3.79 6.36
C ASN A 274 8.04 2.45 6.63
N PRO A 275 8.51 1.33 6.02
CA PRO A 275 8.04 0.00 6.37
C PRO A 275 8.04 -0.22 7.89
N GLY A 276 6.92 -0.73 8.42
CA GLY A 276 6.66 -0.89 9.84
C GLY A 276 5.83 0.22 10.48
N ASN A 277 5.83 1.47 9.95
CA ASN A 277 4.93 2.51 10.43
C ASN A 277 3.49 2.34 9.91
N SER A 278 3.25 1.49 8.89
CA SER A 278 1.90 1.17 8.41
C SER A 278 0.99 0.75 9.55
N GLY A 279 -0.19 1.36 9.62
CA GLY A 279 -1.18 1.16 10.69
C GLY A 279 -0.92 1.98 11.94
N GLY A 280 0.20 2.73 12.00
CA GLY A 280 0.51 3.67 13.09
C GLY A 280 -0.24 4.99 12.95
N ALA A 281 -0.10 5.84 13.96
CA ALA A 281 -0.84 7.09 14.07
C ALA A 281 -0.07 8.27 13.49
N LEU A 282 -0.80 9.15 12.78
CA LEU A 282 -0.39 10.53 12.51
C LEU A 282 -1.15 11.42 13.48
N PHE A 283 -0.43 12.02 14.45
CA PHE A 283 -0.96 12.92 15.44
C PHE A 283 -0.80 14.39 15.02
N ASN A 284 -1.74 15.23 15.51
CA ASN A 284 -1.59 16.68 15.52
C ASN A 284 -0.79 17.16 16.75
N ALA A 285 -0.67 18.48 16.91
CA ALA A 285 0.03 19.10 18.03
C ALA A 285 -0.69 18.93 19.38
N GLU A 286 -1.96 18.58 19.37
CA GLU A 286 -2.80 18.35 20.55
C GLU A 286 -2.80 16.87 20.98
N GLY A 287 -2.13 15.97 20.24
CA GLY A 287 -2.07 14.54 20.53
C GLY A 287 -3.30 13.76 20.05
N GLU A 288 -4.06 14.32 19.11
CA GLU A 288 -5.20 13.66 18.50
C GLU A 288 -4.77 12.95 17.22
N VAL A 289 -5.30 11.75 16.97
CA VAL A 289 -5.05 10.99 15.73
C VAL A 289 -5.83 11.63 14.59
N MET A 290 -5.12 12.17 13.62
CA MET A 290 -5.69 12.76 12.40
C MET A 290 -5.68 11.79 11.23
N GLY A 291 -4.78 10.79 11.25
CA GLY A 291 -4.67 9.81 10.18
C GLY A 291 -4.00 8.52 10.60
N ILE A 292 -4.18 7.48 9.78
CA ILE A 292 -3.54 6.18 9.89
C ILE A 292 -2.46 6.10 8.81
N SER A 293 -1.18 6.01 9.20
CA SER A 293 -0.06 6.01 8.25
C SER A 293 -0.05 4.73 7.40
N SER A 294 0.22 4.85 6.10
CA SER A 294 0.26 3.71 5.18
C SER A 294 1.44 3.82 4.20
N VAL A 295 2.38 2.90 4.30
CA VAL A 295 3.52 2.77 3.37
C VAL A 295 3.05 2.31 1.99
N LYS A 296 2.00 1.48 1.91
CA LYS A 296 1.41 1.03 0.65
C LYS A 296 1.02 2.20 -0.27
N LEU A 297 0.60 3.32 0.31
CA LEU A 297 0.19 4.52 -0.40
C LEU A 297 1.39 5.45 -0.74
N SER A 298 2.55 5.22 -0.11
CA SER A 298 3.76 6.00 -0.37
C SER A 298 4.46 5.44 -1.60
N THR A 299 4.60 6.25 -2.66
CA THR A 299 5.30 5.82 -3.88
C THR A 299 6.80 5.70 -3.59
N THR A 300 7.39 4.55 -3.88
CA THR A 300 8.81 4.24 -3.64
C THR A 300 9.81 5.11 -4.43
N SER A 301 9.32 6.01 -5.28
CA SER A 301 10.15 6.81 -6.22
C SER A 301 10.36 8.26 -5.80
N VAL A 302 9.70 8.75 -4.73
CA VAL A 302 9.82 10.15 -4.31
C VAL A 302 10.04 10.22 -2.80
N GLU A 303 11.26 10.58 -2.40
CA GLU A 303 11.58 10.84 -0.99
C GLU A 303 10.82 12.06 -0.46
N GLY A 304 10.40 12.01 0.82
CA GLY A 304 9.72 13.13 1.47
C GLY A 304 8.21 13.25 1.17
N MET A 305 7.59 12.19 0.64
CA MET A 305 6.12 12.12 0.48
C MET A 305 5.56 10.89 1.16
N GLY A 306 5.02 11.07 2.36
CA GLY A 306 4.26 10.09 3.11
C GLY A 306 2.76 10.35 3.01
N TYR A 307 1.94 9.31 3.21
CA TYR A 307 0.49 9.42 3.19
C TYR A 307 -0.14 8.72 4.39
N ALA A 308 -1.17 9.36 4.93
CA ALA A 308 -2.02 8.80 5.96
C ALA A 308 -3.48 8.83 5.52
N ILE A 309 -4.24 7.80 5.87
CA ILE A 309 -5.67 7.71 5.66
C ILE A 309 -6.35 8.63 6.67
N SER A 310 -7.13 9.59 6.21
CA SER A 310 -7.83 10.56 7.07
C SER A 310 -8.81 9.83 8.00
N VAL A 311 -8.67 10.02 9.32
CA VAL A 311 -9.53 9.35 10.31
C VAL A 311 -11.00 9.67 10.12
N SER A 312 -11.35 10.95 9.83
CA SER A 312 -12.75 11.34 9.65
C SER A 312 -13.40 10.72 8.42
N SER A 313 -12.63 10.45 7.34
CA SER A 313 -13.18 9.84 6.12
C SER A 313 -13.49 8.35 6.29
N VAL A 314 -12.91 7.70 7.29
CA VAL A 314 -13.03 6.24 7.53
C VAL A 314 -13.65 5.91 8.88
N LYS A 315 -14.15 6.92 9.61
CA LYS A 315 -14.72 6.75 10.95
C LYS A 315 -15.83 5.71 10.98
N GLU A 316 -16.78 5.80 10.06
CA GLU A 316 -17.91 4.85 9.97
C GLU A 316 -17.42 3.42 9.69
N VAL A 317 -16.37 3.27 8.85
CA VAL A 317 -15.74 1.97 8.57
C VAL A 317 -15.07 1.40 9.82
N ILE A 318 -14.37 2.23 10.60
CA ILE A 318 -13.73 1.80 11.85
C ILE A 318 -14.81 1.37 12.87
N GLU A 319 -15.89 2.14 13.01
CA GLU A 319 -17.00 1.83 13.90
C GLU A 319 -17.67 0.50 13.50
N GLU A 320 -17.98 0.31 12.22
CA GLU A 320 -18.56 -0.92 11.69
C GLU A 320 -17.66 -2.14 11.99
N LEU A 321 -16.36 -2.08 11.62
CA LEU A 321 -15.42 -3.16 11.87
C LEU A 321 -15.23 -3.44 13.37
N SER A 322 -15.31 -2.41 14.22
CA SER A 322 -15.19 -2.55 15.68
C SER A 322 -16.35 -3.29 16.31
N LEU A 323 -17.54 -3.22 15.71
CA LEU A 323 -18.75 -3.90 16.17
C LEU A 323 -18.83 -5.35 15.69
N MET A 324 -18.04 -5.72 14.68
CA MET A 324 -18.01 -7.09 14.18
C MET A 324 -17.57 -8.05 15.29
N THR A 325 -18.25 -9.21 15.38
CA THR A 325 -17.80 -10.29 16.23
C THR A 325 -16.63 -10.98 15.54
N ALA A 326 -15.55 -11.24 16.28
CA ALA A 326 -14.43 -12.00 15.73
C ALA A 326 -14.93 -13.36 15.22
N ARG A 327 -14.79 -13.58 13.92
CA ARG A 327 -15.11 -14.87 13.32
C ARG A 327 -13.84 -15.71 13.34
N LYS A 328 -13.93 -16.92 13.91
CA LYS A 328 -12.87 -17.91 13.84
C LYS A 328 -12.75 -18.40 12.41
N LYS A 329 -11.53 -18.49 11.90
CA LYS A 329 -11.28 -19.18 10.64
C LYS A 329 -11.46 -20.69 10.85
N TYR A 330 -12.28 -21.32 10.02
CA TYR A 330 -12.56 -22.74 10.12
C TYR A 330 -11.58 -23.56 9.28
N SER A 331 -11.21 -24.77 9.76
CA SER A 331 -10.44 -25.73 8.95
C SER A 331 -11.19 -26.12 7.68
N GLU A 332 -10.50 -26.68 6.67
CA GLU A 332 -11.17 -27.07 5.42
C GLU A 332 -12.37 -28.01 5.62
N ASP A 333 -12.31 -28.87 6.66
CA ASP A 333 -13.39 -29.82 6.95
C ASP A 333 -14.59 -29.20 7.66
N GLU A 334 -14.41 -28.08 8.35
CA GLU A 334 -15.47 -27.37 9.08
C GLU A 334 -16.07 -26.21 8.26
N ARG A 335 -15.33 -25.76 7.27
CA ARG A 335 -15.63 -24.57 6.46
C ARG A 335 -16.85 -24.75 5.56
N GLY A 336 -17.71 -23.75 5.55
CA GLY A 336 -18.84 -23.67 4.64
C GLY A 336 -18.43 -23.17 3.25
N TYR A 337 -19.06 -23.70 2.22
CA TYR A 337 -18.80 -23.34 0.82
C TYR A 337 -20.11 -22.94 0.13
N LEU A 338 -20.01 -21.94 -0.73
CA LEU A 338 -21.09 -21.62 -1.68
C LEU A 338 -21.26 -22.71 -2.74
N GLY A 339 -20.15 -23.42 -3.08
CA GLY A 339 -20.14 -24.44 -4.12
C GLY A 339 -20.08 -23.89 -5.53
N ILE A 340 -19.32 -22.81 -5.74
CA ILE A 340 -19.12 -22.19 -7.05
C ILE A 340 -17.66 -22.22 -7.48
N THR A 341 -17.43 -22.15 -8.80
CA THR A 341 -16.15 -21.68 -9.36
C THR A 341 -16.38 -20.32 -10.01
N GLY A 342 -15.40 -19.45 -9.93
CA GLY A 342 -15.56 -18.07 -10.38
C GLY A 342 -14.32 -17.47 -11.01
N VAL A 343 -14.51 -16.30 -11.63
CA VAL A 343 -13.44 -15.47 -12.20
C VAL A 343 -13.70 -14.03 -11.77
N THR A 344 -12.66 -13.36 -11.35
CA THR A 344 -12.69 -11.95 -10.97
C THR A 344 -13.02 -11.06 -12.17
N ILE A 345 -14.02 -10.18 -12.02
CA ILE A 345 -14.27 -9.05 -12.93
C ILE A 345 -13.70 -7.81 -12.25
N SER A 346 -12.49 -7.44 -12.67
CA SER A 346 -11.83 -6.23 -12.18
C SER A 346 -12.48 -4.95 -12.73
N SER A 347 -12.19 -3.81 -12.12
CA SER A 347 -12.63 -2.49 -12.60
C SER A 347 -12.20 -2.20 -14.06
N GLN A 348 -11.07 -2.77 -14.50
CA GLN A 348 -10.64 -2.65 -15.89
C GLN A 348 -11.57 -3.42 -16.84
N ILE A 349 -11.91 -4.67 -16.51
CA ILE A 349 -12.85 -5.51 -17.30
C ILE A 349 -14.24 -4.89 -17.27
N SER A 350 -14.66 -4.39 -16.11
CA SER A 350 -15.94 -3.68 -15.94
C SER A 350 -16.04 -2.49 -16.90
N LYS A 351 -15.04 -1.62 -16.94
CA LYS A 351 -14.99 -0.44 -17.82
C LYS A 351 -14.93 -0.79 -19.31
N GLU A 352 -14.22 -1.86 -19.67
CA GLU A 352 -14.02 -2.27 -21.07
C GLU A 352 -15.25 -2.98 -21.66
N TYR A 353 -15.92 -3.81 -20.86
CA TYR A 353 -16.99 -4.69 -21.34
C TYR A 353 -18.37 -4.40 -20.74
N GLY A 354 -18.48 -3.47 -19.78
CA GLY A 354 -19.76 -3.10 -19.14
C GLY A 354 -20.29 -4.12 -18.14
N TYR A 355 -19.47 -5.05 -17.65
CA TYR A 355 -19.86 -5.99 -16.59
C TYR A 355 -19.88 -5.29 -15.23
N PRO A 356 -20.78 -5.66 -14.30
CA PRO A 356 -20.63 -5.32 -12.89
C PRO A 356 -19.30 -5.85 -12.33
N GLU A 357 -18.61 -5.09 -11.47
CA GLU A 357 -17.44 -5.57 -10.73
C GLU A 357 -17.84 -6.68 -9.74
N GLY A 358 -16.97 -7.65 -9.50
CA GLY A 358 -17.22 -8.77 -8.59
C GLY A 358 -16.72 -10.12 -9.12
N VAL A 359 -17.38 -11.21 -8.74
CA VAL A 359 -17.02 -12.58 -9.13
C VAL A 359 -18.05 -13.17 -10.08
N LEU A 360 -17.65 -13.36 -11.34
CA LEU A 360 -18.46 -14.07 -12.34
C LEU A 360 -18.47 -15.56 -12.03
N VAL A 361 -19.65 -16.13 -11.78
CA VAL A 361 -19.88 -17.56 -11.56
C VAL A 361 -19.68 -18.33 -12.86
N ARG A 362 -18.71 -19.24 -12.89
CA ARG A 362 -18.41 -20.10 -14.05
C ARG A 362 -19.16 -21.42 -13.98
N SER A 363 -19.28 -21.99 -12.80
CA SER A 363 -20.07 -23.19 -12.53
C SER A 363 -20.60 -23.17 -11.11
N VAL A 364 -21.70 -23.86 -10.91
CA VAL A 364 -22.31 -24.14 -9.61
C VAL A 364 -22.34 -25.65 -9.45
N ALA A 365 -21.91 -26.15 -8.28
CA ALA A 365 -21.94 -27.58 -7.98
C ALA A 365 -23.37 -28.02 -7.63
N ASP A 366 -23.81 -29.17 -8.11
CA ASP A 366 -25.12 -29.73 -7.83
C ASP A 366 -25.33 -29.92 -6.30
N ASN A 367 -26.50 -29.54 -5.81
CA ASN A 367 -26.90 -29.59 -4.40
C ASN A 367 -26.00 -28.74 -3.45
N SER A 368 -25.23 -27.81 -3.98
CA SER A 368 -24.49 -26.83 -3.18
C SER A 368 -25.41 -25.75 -2.60
N GLY A 369 -24.87 -24.94 -1.67
CA GLY A 369 -25.62 -23.80 -1.13
C GLY A 369 -26.07 -22.83 -2.22
N ALA A 370 -25.20 -22.51 -3.18
CA ALA A 370 -25.53 -21.63 -4.30
C ALA A 370 -26.57 -22.23 -5.23
N ASP A 371 -26.51 -23.53 -5.52
CA ASP A 371 -27.52 -24.26 -6.34
C ASP A 371 -28.89 -24.21 -5.68
N ASN A 372 -28.96 -24.58 -4.40
CA ASN A 372 -30.17 -24.57 -3.60
C ASN A 372 -30.81 -23.16 -3.49
N ALA A 373 -29.97 -22.13 -3.47
CA ALA A 373 -30.40 -20.74 -3.42
C ALA A 373 -30.74 -20.15 -4.80
N GLY A 374 -30.56 -20.92 -5.89
CA GLY A 374 -30.88 -20.50 -7.24
C GLY A 374 -29.88 -19.57 -7.89
N ILE A 375 -28.64 -19.52 -7.41
CA ILE A 375 -27.51 -18.88 -8.09
C ILE A 375 -27.12 -19.78 -9.26
N VAL A 376 -26.91 -19.20 -10.43
CA VAL A 376 -26.59 -19.95 -11.64
C VAL A 376 -25.34 -19.42 -12.34
N LYS A 377 -24.83 -20.19 -13.29
CA LYS A 377 -23.73 -19.76 -14.15
C LYS A 377 -24.05 -18.40 -14.81
N ASN A 378 -23.04 -17.53 -14.87
CA ASN A 378 -23.04 -16.16 -15.38
C ASN A 378 -23.68 -15.13 -14.42
N ASP A 379 -24.11 -15.50 -13.22
CA ASP A 379 -24.36 -14.52 -12.17
C ASP A 379 -23.01 -13.88 -11.73
N ILE A 380 -23.06 -12.67 -11.21
CA ILE A 380 -21.90 -11.94 -10.72
C ILE A 380 -22.11 -11.63 -9.24
N ILE A 381 -21.37 -12.31 -8.36
CA ILE A 381 -21.42 -12.08 -6.91
C ILE A 381 -20.80 -10.71 -6.60
N LYS A 382 -21.54 -9.90 -5.85
CA LYS A 382 -21.19 -8.52 -5.46
C LYS A 382 -20.77 -8.41 -4.01
N SER A 383 -21.51 -9.07 -3.11
CA SER A 383 -21.24 -9.04 -1.68
C SER A 383 -21.76 -10.29 -0.99
N VAL A 384 -21.22 -10.56 0.19
CA VAL A 384 -21.69 -11.57 1.13
C VAL A 384 -21.82 -10.91 2.51
N ASP A 385 -22.98 -11.03 3.16
CA ASP A 385 -23.30 -10.39 4.45
C ASP A 385 -22.96 -8.89 4.47
N GLY A 386 -23.22 -8.19 3.35
CA GLY A 386 -22.93 -6.76 3.19
C GLY A 386 -21.46 -6.42 2.88
N GLU A 387 -20.54 -7.38 2.97
CA GLU A 387 -19.13 -7.20 2.64
C GLU A 387 -18.89 -7.37 1.14
N SER A 388 -18.27 -6.39 0.49
CA SER A 388 -18.02 -6.40 -0.96
C SER A 388 -17.03 -7.49 -1.37
N VAL A 389 -17.36 -8.18 -2.45
CA VAL A 389 -16.51 -9.22 -3.06
C VAL A 389 -15.81 -8.65 -4.27
N GLU A 390 -14.53 -8.33 -4.15
CA GLU A 390 -13.74 -7.75 -5.24
C GLU A 390 -13.09 -8.80 -6.14
N THR A 391 -12.65 -9.93 -5.55
CA THR A 391 -11.95 -11.00 -6.25
C THR A 391 -12.48 -12.37 -5.85
N PHE A 392 -12.20 -13.39 -6.67
CA PHE A 392 -12.53 -14.77 -6.31
C PHE A 392 -11.72 -15.27 -5.11
N ASP A 393 -10.48 -14.77 -4.96
CA ASP A 393 -9.63 -15.13 -3.83
C ASP A 393 -10.14 -14.45 -2.54
N SER A 394 -10.58 -13.19 -2.59
CA SER A 394 -11.21 -12.53 -1.43
C SER A 394 -12.51 -13.21 -1.02
N LEU A 395 -13.32 -13.68 -1.98
CA LEU A 395 -14.50 -14.48 -1.66
C LEU A 395 -14.15 -15.79 -0.96
N ARG A 396 -13.12 -16.49 -1.44
CA ARG A 396 -12.65 -17.74 -0.80
C ARG A 396 -12.12 -17.50 0.62
N GLU A 397 -11.38 -16.44 0.81
CA GLU A 397 -10.89 -16.03 2.12
C GLU A 397 -12.06 -15.70 3.06
N MET A 398 -13.02 -14.91 2.61
CA MET A 398 -14.23 -14.57 3.35
C MET A 398 -15.00 -15.85 3.77
N MET A 399 -15.17 -16.82 2.87
CA MET A 399 -15.84 -18.09 3.17
C MET A 399 -15.08 -18.92 4.23
N SER A 400 -13.80 -18.67 4.43
CA SER A 400 -13.03 -19.39 5.45
C SER A 400 -13.46 -19.08 6.89
N TYR A 401 -14.22 -18.02 7.09
CA TYR A 401 -14.75 -17.59 8.40
C TYR A 401 -16.20 -18.04 8.66
N TYR A 402 -16.77 -18.84 7.76
CA TYR A 402 -18.11 -19.38 7.90
C TYR A 402 -18.08 -20.90 8.02
N LYS A 403 -18.99 -21.44 8.84
CA LYS A 403 -19.11 -22.87 9.08
C LYS A 403 -20.11 -23.51 8.14
N VAL A 404 -19.97 -24.80 7.90
CA VAL A 404 -21.03 -25.60 7.24
C VAL A 404 -22.36 -25.43 7.97
N GLY A 405 -23.43 -25.15 7.21
CA GLY A 405 -24.78 -24.95 7.71
C GLY A 405 -25.11 -23.53 8.16
N GLU A 406 -24.14 -22.58 8.11
CA GLU A 406 -24.45 -21.16 8.32
C GLU A 406 -25.16 -20.57 7.11
N ASP A 407 -26.09 -19.66 7.39
CA ASP A 407 -26.80 -18.88 6.39
C ASP A 407 -26.05 -17.57 6.14
N VAL A 408 -25.80 -17.22 4.87
CA VAL A 408 -25.19 -15.95 4.46
C VAL A 408 -26.08 -15.24 3.45
N GLU A 409 -26.16 -13.92 3.54
CA GLU A 409 -26.82 -13.10 2.55
C GLU A 409 -25.88 -12.84 1.36
N VAL A 410 -26.27 -13.23 0.17
CA VAL A 410 -25.49 -13.03 -1.06
C VAL A 410 -26.21 -12.06 -1.98
N VAL A 411 -25.53 -10.95 -2.31
CA VAL A 411 -25.98 -10.02 -3.35
C VAL A 411 -25.24 -10.35 -4.65
N TYR A 412 -26.00 -10.50 -5.72
CA TYR A 412 -25.48 -10.83 -7.04
C TYR A 412 -26.22 -10.10 -8.16
N CYS A 413 -25.55 -9.89 -9.28
CA CYS A 413 -26.16 -9.36 -10.50
C CYS A 413 -26.44 -10.47 -11.49
N ARG A 414 -27.62 -10.45 -12.10
CA ARG A 414 -28.05 -11.38 -13.17
C ARG A 414 -28.45 -10.61 -14.41
N LEU A 415 -27.95 -11.03 -15.57
CA LEU A 415 -28.32 -10.44 -16.85
C LEU A 415 -29.79 -10.77 -17.16
N ASN A 416 -30.59 -9.74 -17.43
CA ASN A 416 -32.00 -9.88 -17.82
C ASN A 416 -32.17 -9.98 -19.34
N ASP A 417 -33.42 -10.23 -19.79
CA ASP A 417 -33.75 -10.37 -21.22
C ASP A 417 -33.57 -9.08 -22.05
N LYS A 418 -33.36 -7.92 -21.38
CA LYS A 418 -33.09 -6.64 -22.02
C LYS A 418 -31.58 -6.37 -22.18
N GLY A 419 -30.72 -7.24 -21.66
CA GLY A 419 -29.29 -7.06 -21.66
C GLY A 419 -28.78 -6.14 -20.54
N GLU A 420 -29.58 -5.92 -19.50
CA GLU A 420 -29.23 -5.15 -18.31
C GLU A 420 -28.99 -6.09 -17.12
N TYR A 421 -28.16 -5.66 -16.16
CA TYR A 421 -27.89 -6.42 -14.95
C TYR A 421 -28.84 -6.02 -13.83
N ASP A 422 -29.71 -6.95 -13.40
CA ASP A 422 -30.55 -6.79 -12.22
C ASP A 422 -29.82 -7.29 -10.98
N GLU A 423 -29.77 -6.46 -9.94
CA GLU A 423 -29.23 -6.84 -8.64
C GLU A 423 -30.28 -7.64 -7.86
N LYS A 424 -29.85 -8.74 -7.25
CA LYS A 424 -30.68 -9.66 -6.48
C LYS A 424 -30.01 -10.03 -5.18
N THR A 425 -30.78 -10.25 -4.15
CA THR A 425 -30.33 -10.73 -2.84
C THR A 425 -30.96 -12.09 -2.55
N VAL A 426 -30.18 -13.01 -2.03
CA VAL A 426 -30.64 -14.34 -1.63
C VAL A 426 -29.88 -14.81 -0.38
N THR A 427 -30.57 -15.55 0.48
CA THR A 427 -29.94 -16.27 1.59
C THR A 427 -29.42 -17.61 1.09
N VAL A 428 -28.16 -17.90 1.34
CA VAL A 428 -27.48 -19.15 0.97
C VAL A 428 -27.08 -19.90 2.22
N THR A 429 -27.59 -21.10 2.43
CA THR A 429 -27.09 -22.03 3.47
C THR A 429 -25.83 -22.70 2.96
N LEU A 430 -24.70 -22.48 3.63
CA LEU A 430 -23.40 -23.01 3.21
C LEU A 430 -23.31 -24.52 3.38
N THR A 431 -22.72 -25.20 2.40
CA THR A 431 -22.57 -26.67 2.41
C THR A 431 -21.12 -27.07 2.61
N ALA A 432 -20.87 -28.34 2.95
CA ALA A 432 -19.51 -28.88 2.94
C ALA A 432 -18.94 -28.87 1.52
N LYS A 433 -17.61 -28.94 1.41
CA LYS A 433 -16.92 -29.07 0.12
C LYS A 433 -17.40 -30.34 -0.58
N SER A 434 -18.00 -30.18 -1.75
CA SER A 434 -18.45 -31.27 -2.62
C SER A 434 -17.29 -31.90 -3.40
#